data_41923c5e27cae68937f619e0678f6765
#
_entry.id   41923c5e27cae68937f619e0678f6765
#
_cell.length_a   1.000
_cell.length_b   1.000
_cell.length_c   1.000
_cell.angle_alpha   90.00
_cell.angle_beta   90.00
_cell.angle_gamma   90.00
#
_symmetry.space_group_name_H-M   'P 1'
#
loop_
_entity.id
_entity.type
_entity.pdbx_description
1 polymer ?
#
loop_
_entity_poly.entity_id
_entity_poly.type
_entity_poly.pdbx_seq_one_letter_code
_entity_poly.pdbx_strand_id
1 'polypeptide(L)'
;MAGETTPFGSEHFINRELSWLEFNQRVLDEACDPSVPLLEQLRFLAITASNLDEFFMVRVGSLLTAIRAGETGNDPSGMSPLGQINAISIRTQKMVADQYRIYLEQLEPQLAEAGVRRRRINELNDRQIDFI
;
A
#
# COMPACT_ATOMS: atom_id res chain seq x y z
N MET A 1 -34.84 -8.42 31.05
CA MET A 1 -34.10 -7.51 30.16
C MET A 1 -33.73 -8.28 28.92
N ALA A 2 -34.30 -7.98 27.81
CA ALA A 2 -33.86 -8.54 26.54
C ALA A 2 -32.52 -7.89 26.21
N GLY A 3 -31.43 -8.68 26.23
CA GLY A 3 -30.17 -8.24 25.68
C GLY A 3 -30.38 -7.89 24.22
N GLU A 4 -30.01 -6.70 23.79
CA GLU A 4 -29.89 -6.37 22.39
C GLU A 4 -28.91 -7.35 21.76
N THR A 5 -29.43 -8.41 21.18
CA THR A 5 -28.67 -9.25 20.25
C THR A 5 -28.39 -8.36 19.06
N THR A 6 -27.13 -7.92 18.93
CA THR A 6 -26.67 -7.33 17.67
C THR A 6 -27.05 -8.30 16.55
N PRO A 7 -27.84 -7.87 15.56
CA PRO A 7 -28.38 -8.78 14.54
C PRO A 7 -27.31 -9.33 13.60
N PHE A 8 -26.03 -8.93 13.79
CA PHE A 8 -24.89 -9.28 12.94
C PHE A 8 -23.75 -9.84 13.78
N GLY A 9 -23.27 -11.03 13.45
CA GLY A 9 -22.04 -11.62 13.99
C GLY A 9 -20.79 -11.06 13.31
N SER A 10 -19.62 -11.46 13.80
CA SER A 10 -18.30 -11.02 13.28
C SER A 10 -18.12 -11.32 11.79
N GLU A 11 -18.80 -12.34 11.27
CA GLU A 11 -18.79 -12.72 9.85
C GLU A 11 -19.39 -11.65 8.91
N HIS A 12 -20.13 -10.70 9.44
CA HIS A 12 -20.72 -9.59 8.70
C HIS A 12 -19.81 -8.36 8.62
N PHE A 13 -18.67 -8.40 9.30
CA PHE A 13 -17.71 -7.28 9.36
C PHE A 13 -16.39 -7.64 8.70
N ILE A 14 -15.82 -6.68 7.99
CA ILE A 14 -14.49 -6.77 7.41
C ILE A 14 -13.55 -5.95 8.29
N ASN A 15 -12.32 -6.45 8.53
CA ASN A 15 -11.32 -5.66 9.21
C ASN A 15 -11.05 -4.36 8.44
N ARG A 16 -11.10 -3.23 9.15
CA ARG A 16 -10.98 -1.89 8.55
C ARG A 16 -9.64 -1.68 7.85
N GLU A 17 -8.56 -2.18 8.45
CA GLU A 17 -7.20 -1.98 7.91
C GLU A 17 -6.99 -2.81 6.63
N LEU A 18 -7.46 -4.04 6.61
CA LEU A 18 -7.42 -4.88 5.39
C LEU A 18 -8.30 -4.32 4.29
N SER A 19 -9.47 -3.80 4.61
CA SER A 19 -10.34 -3.13 3.66
C SER A 19 -9.67 -1.90 3.03
N TRP A 20 -8.95 -1.13 3.83
CA TRP A 20 -8.18 0.01 3.33
C TRP A 20 -7.06 -0.43 2.38
N LEU A 21 -6.37 -1.52 2.68
CA LEU A 21 -5.34 -2.07 1.79
C LEU A 21 -5.94 -2.52 0.45
N GLU A 22 -7.14 -3.09 0.44
CA GLU A 22 -7.83 -3.42 -0.82
C GLU A 22 -8.24 -2.16 -1.61
N PHE A 23 -8.59 -1.08 -0.94
CA PHE A 23 -8.76 0.21 -1.61
C PHE A 23 -7.44 0.69 -2.26
N ASN A 24 -6.33 0.63 -1.55
CA ASN A 24 -5.02 1.02 -2.09
C ASN A 24 -4.59 0.11 -3.25
N GLN A 25 -4.97 -1.17 -3.22
CA GLN A 25 -4.77 -2.07 -4.36
C GLN A 25 -5.49 -1.60 -5.62
N ARG A 26 -6.73 -1.12 -5.49
CA ARG A 26 -7.47 -0.58 -6.65
C ARG A 26 -6.80 0.67 -7.22
N VAL A 27 -6.19 1.51 -6.39
CA VAL A 27 -5.37 2.64 -6.86
C VAL A 27 -4.13 2.12 -7.60
N LEU A 28 -3.50 1.05 -7.10
CA LEU A 28 -2.36 0.42 -7.77
C LEU A 28 -2.75 -0.20 -9.13
N ASP A 29 -3.95 -0.75 -9.24
CA ASP A 29 -4.44 -1.34 -10.49
C ASP A 29 -4.55 -0.28 -11.61
N GLU A 30 -4.82 0.98 -11.29
CA GLU A 30 -4.79 2.09 -12.26
C GLU A 30 -3.37 2.32 -12.83
N ALA A 31 -2.33 2.03 -12.06
CA ALA A 31 -0.94 2.09 -12.54
C ALA A 31 -0.61 1.00 -13.58
N CYS A 32 -1.39 -0.05 -13.66
CA CYS A 32 -1.24 -1.14 -14.62
C CYS A 32 -2.11 -0.96 -15.88
N ASP A 33 -3.10 -0.10 -15.83
CA ASP A 33 -4.08 0.06 -16.91
C ASP A 33 -3.47 0.79 -18.12
N PRO A 34 -3.29 0.10 -19.28
CA PRO A 34 -2.70 0.71 -20.45
C PRO A 34 -3.55 1.82 -21.07
N SER A 35 -4.81 1.96 -20.71
CA SER A 35 -5.68 3.06 -21.13
C SER A 35 -5.38 4.36 -20.39
N VAL A 36 -4.69 4.29 -19.24
CA VAL A 36 -4.24 5.44 -18.47
C VAL A 36 -2.94 5.97 -19.06
N PRO A 37 -2.78 7.31 -19.27
CA PRO A 37 -1.53 7.89 -19.77
C PRO A 37 -0.32 7.51 -18.91
N LEU A 38 0.83 7.27 -19.54
CA LEU A 38 2.03 6.71 -18.89
C LEU A 38 2.47 7.46 -17.62
N LEU A 39 2.51 8.80 -17.68
CA LEU A 39 2.89 9.61 -16.51
C LEU A 39 1.84 9.57 -15.41
N GLU A 40 0.58 9.40 -15.75
CA GLU A 40 -0.49 9.18 -14.76
C GLU A 40 -0.40 7.79 -14.12
N GLN A 41 -0.02 6.76 -14.89
CA GLN A 41 0.29 5.43 -14.32
C GLN A 41 1.42 5.54 -13.28
N LEU A 42 2.51 6.24 -13.60
CA LEU A 42 3.61 6.49 -12.67
C LEU A 42 3.13 7.26 -11.43
N ARG A 43 2.25 8.24 -11.61
CA ARG A 43 1.65 9.01 -10.52
C ARG A 43 0.80 8.14 -9.60
N PHE A 44 -0.04 7.27 -10.14
CA PHE A 44 -0.82 6.32 -9.33
C PHE A 44 0.09 5.38 -8.54
N LEU A 45 1.17 4.90 -9.14
CA LEU A 45 2.16 4.09 -8.43
C LEU A 45 2.77 4.86 -7.25
N ALA A 46 3.19 6.10 -7.45
CA ALA A 46 3.74 6.95 -6.40
C ALA A 46 2.73 7.23 -5.29
N ILE A 47 1.46 7.45 -5.63
CA ILE A 47 0.37 7.64 -4.66
C ILE A 47 0.22 6.41 -3.78
N THR A 48 0.22 5.20 -4.36
CA THR A 48 0.08 3.97 -3.57
C THR A 48 1.24 3.75 -2.61
N ALA A 49 2.47 4.11 -2.99
CA ALA A 49 3.64 4.04 -2.12
C ALA A 49 3.52 5.04 -0.94
N SER A 50 3.18 6.29 -1.23
CA SER A 50 2.94 7.31 -0.21
C SER A 50 1.80 6.93 0.76
N ASN A 51 0.73 6.35 0.24
CA ASN A 51 -0.39 5.86 1.04
C ASN A 51 0.04 4.74 2.00
N LEU A 52 0.92 3.83 1.57
CA LEU A 52 1.46 2.80 2.46
C LEU A 52 2.32 3.39 3.57
N ASP A 53 3.17 4.37 3.28
CA ASP A 53 3.98 5.04 4.29
C ASP A 53 3.10 5.65 5.38
N GLU A 54 2.06 6.38 5.00
CA GLU A 54 1.11 6.97 5.95
C GLU A 54 0.33 5.91 6.73
N PHE A 55 -0.10 4.84 6.06
CA PHE A 55 -0.78 3.71 6.68
C PHE A 55 0.08 3.07 7.79
N PHE A 56 1.35 2.83 7.53
CA PHE A 56 2.27 2.27 8.53
C PHE A 56 2.54 3.24 9.68
N MET A 57 2.75 4.51 9.39
CA MET A 57 3.00 5.51 10.44
C MET A 57 1.81 5.68 11.38
N VAL A 58 0.60 5.73 10.84
CA VAL A 58 -0.61 6.07 11.62
C VAL A 58 -1.31 4.80 12.12
N ARG A 59 -1.76 3.94 11.20
CA ARG A 59 -2.65 2.82 11.57
C ARG A 59 -1.89 1.65 12.18
N VAL A 60 -0.82 1.22 11.54
CA VAL A 60 0.02 0.13 12.07
C VAL A 60 0.72 0.59 13.35
N GLY A 61 1.19 1.83 13.42
CA GLY A 61 1.74 2.43 14.62
C GLY A 61 0.78 2.41 15.79
N SER A 62 -0.48 2.79 15.59
CA SER A 62 -1.53 2.74 16.61
C SER A 62 -1.80 1.31 17.09
N LEU A 63 -1.86 0.36 16.17
CA LEU A 63 -2.10 -1.05 16.47
C LEU A 63 -0.93 -1.67 17.27
N LEU A 64 0.30 -1.34 16.92
CA LEU A 64 1.49 -1.74 17.68
C LEU A 64 1.51 -1.13 19.07
N THR A 65 1.08 0.11 19.24
CA THR A 65 0.95 0.77 20.54
C THR A 65 -0.07 0.04 21.42
N ALA A 66 -1.22 -0.31 20.86
CA ALA A 66 -2.24 -1.10 21.56
C ALA A 66 -1.71 -2.48 22.03
N ILE A 67 -0.97 -3.18 21.16
CA ILE A 67 -0.33 -4.45 21.51
C ILE A 67 0.66 -4.27 22.67
N ARG A 68 1.50 -3.25 22.61
CA ARG A 68 2.48 -2.95 23.69
C ARG A 68 1.82 -2.58 25.00
N ALA A 69 0.64 -1.97 24.95
CA ALA A 69 -0.18 -1.68 26.13
C ALA A 69 -0.91 -2.90 26.69
N GLY A 70 -0.78 -4.08 26.07
CA GLY A 70 -1.41 -5.31 26.48
C GLY A 70 -2.88 -5.44 26.09
N GLU A 71 -3.34 -4.65 25.11
CA GLU A 71 -4.68 -4.77 24.58
C GLU A 71 -4.82 -6.08 23.78
N THR A 72 -5.85 -6.86 24.12
CA THR A 72 -6.11 -8.19 23.53
C THR A 72 -7.47 -8.30 22.88
N GLY A 73 -8.28 -7.25 22.95
CA GLY A 73 -9.65 -7.22 22.41
C GLY A 73 -9.66 -7.40 20.90
N ASN A 74 -10.56 -8.26 20.42
CA ASN A 74 -10.78 -8.44 18.99
C ASN A 74 -11.51 -7.23 18.38
N ASP A 75 -11.23 -6.94 17.11
CA ASP A 75 -12.01 -5.99 16.33
C ASP A 75 -13.41 -6.56 15.98
N PRO A 76 -14.32 -5.78 15.40
CA PRO A 76 -15.63 -6.26 15.01
C PRO A 76 -15.60 -7.45 14.04
N SER A 77 -14.56 -7.63 13.25
CA SER A 77 -14.38 -8.79 12.36
C SER A 77 -13.89 -10.05 13.08
N GLY A 78 -13.61 -9.97 14.39
CA GLY A 78 -13.12 -11.07 15.20
C GLY A 78 -11.60 -11.26 15.21
N MET A 79 -10.84 -10.32 14.65
CA MET A 79 -9.37 -10.41 14.58
C MET A 79 -8.73 -9.81 15.84
N SER A 80 -7.79 -10.55 16.45
CA SER A 80 -6.94 -10.01 17.50
C SER A 80 -5.97 -8.94 16.95
N PRO A 81 -5.43 -8.05 17.79
CA PRO A 81 -4.43 -7.07 17.35
C PRO A 81 -3.22 -7.71 16.64
N LEU A 82 -2.71 -8.80 17.19
CA LEU A 82 -1.59 -9.54 16.58
C LEU A 82 -2.00 -10.21 15.25
N GLY A 83 -3.20 -10.77 15.19
CA GLY A 83 -3.77 -11.34 13.97
C GLY A 83 -3.90 -10.30 12.86
N GLN A 84 -4.31 -9.08 13.20
CA GLN A 84 -4.37 -7.96 12.28
C GLN A 84 -2.97 -7.60 11.74
N ILE A 85 -1.97 -7.48 12.60
CA ILE A 85 -0.57 -7.19 12.19
C ILE A 85 -0.06 -8.25 11.21
N ASN A 86 -0.30 -9.53 11.50
CA ASN A 86 0.14 -10.61 10.63
C ASN A 86 -0.54 -10.55 9.25
N ALA A 87 -1.85 -10.34 9.22
CA ALA A 87 -2.60 -10.21 7.97
C ALA A 87 -2.18 -8.98 7.15
N ILE A 88 -1.96 -7.84 7.81
CA ILE A 88 -1.44 -6.62 7.20
C ILE A 88 -0.06 -6.87 6.59
N SER A 89 0.84 -7.53 7.34
CA SER A 89 2.20 -7.83 6.86
C SER A 89 2.19 -8.67 5.58
N ILE A 90 1.42 -9.74 5.56
CA ILE A 90 1.28 -10.60 4.37
C ILE A 90 0.74 -9.81 3.17
N ARG A 91 -0.31 -9.03 3.40
CA ARG A 91 -0.97 -8.27 2.33
C ARG A 91 -0.09 -7.15 1.77
N THR A 92 0.61 -6.44 2.63
CA THR A 92 1.50 -5.34 2.23
C THR A 92 2.75 -5.84 1.52
N GLN A 93 3.34 -6.95 1.94
CA GLN A 93 4.47 -7.57 1.22
C GLN A 93 4.10 -7.89 -0.23
N LYS A 94 2.92 -8.47 -0.46
CA LYS A 94 2.42 -8.73 -1.80
C LYS A 94 2.22 -7.43 -2.60
N MET A 95 1.62 -6.41 -1.99
CA MET A 95 1.40 -5.11 -2.65
C MET A 95 2.71 -4.43 -3.04
N VAL A 96 3.72 -4.44 -2.16
CA VAL A 96 5.05 -3.88 -2.46
C VAL A 96 5.73 -4.65 -3.58
N ALA A 97 5.64 -5.99 -3.59
CA ALA A 97 6.17 -6.80 -4.69
C ALA A 97 5.49 -6.44 -6.02
N ASP A 98 4.17 -6.23 -6.02
CA ASP A 98 3.43 -5.77 -7.20
C ASP A 98 3.86 -4.36 -7.65
N GLN A 99 4.08 -3.42 -6.72
CA GLN A 99 4.59 -2.08 -7.04
C GLN A 99 5.93 -2.14 -7.76
N TYR A 100 6.89 -2.91 -7.26
CA TYR A 100 8.19 -3.08 -7.90
C TYR A 100 8.08 -3.74 -9.27
N ARG A 101 7.27 -4.77 -9.40
CA ARG A 101 7.03 -5.45 -10.67
C ARG A 101 6.45 -4.51 -11.71
N ILE A 102 5.42 -3.75 -11.36
CA ILE A 102 4.78 -2.77 -12.24
C ILE A 102 5.81 -1.72 -12.70
N TYR A 103 6.59 -1.17 -11.77
CA TYR A 103 7.59 -0.17 -12.10
C TYR A 103 8.68 -0.73 -13.02
N LEU A 104 9.33 -1.82 -12.63
CA LEU A 104 10.49 -2.35 -13.34
C LEU A 104 10.16 -3.01 -14.67
N GLU A 105 9.02 -3.70 -14.75
CA GLU A 105 8.67 -4.50 -15.94
C GLU A 105 7.75 -3.76 -16.91
N GLN A 106 6.94 -2.81 -16.44
CA GLN A 106 5.95 -2.13 -17.26
C GLN A 106 6.26 -0.64 -17.48
N LEU A 107 6.49 0.12 -16.41
CA LEU A 107 6.60 1.58 -16.51
C LEU A 107 8.00 2.05 -16.89
N GLU A 108 9.05 1.55 -16.24
CA GLU A 108 10.43 1.97 -16.50
C GLU A 108 10.85 1.78 -17.97
N PRO A 109 10.54 0.62 -18.64
CA PRO A 109 10.83 0.47 -20.07
C PRO A 109 10.08 1.47 -20.95
N GLN A 110 8.81 1.71 -20.72
CA GLN A 110 8.01 2.66 -21.48
C GLN A 110 8.47 4.12 -21.27
N LEU A 111 8.84 4.46 -20.03
CA LEU A 111 9.42 5.78 -19.73
C LEU A 111 10.74 5.97 -20.47
N ALA A 112 11.59 4.93 -20.52
CA ALA A 112 12.85 4.98 -21.24
C ALA A 112 12.65 5.20 -22.75
N GLU A 113 11.66 4.55 -23.36
CA GLU A 113 11.27 4.78 -24.76
C GLU A 113 10.78 6.21 -24.99
N ALA A 114 10.07 6.78 -24.03
CA ALA A 114 9.61 8.17 -24.05
C ALA A 114 10.72 9.19 -23.70
N GLY A 115 11.95 8.76 -23.48
CA GLY A 115 13.09 9.62 -23.16
C GLY A 115 13.30 9.92 -21.67
N VAL A 116 12.49 9.35 -20.80
CA VAL A 116 12.60 9.51 -19.33
C VAL A 116 13.32 8.30 -18.75
N ARG A 117 14.57 8.48 -18.35
CA ARG A 117 15.41 7.38 -17.86
C ARG A 117 15.97 7.66 -16.48
N ARG A 118 15.85 6.67 -15.59
CA ARG A 118 16.58 6.66 -14.34
C ARG A 118 18.07 6.43 -14.60
N ARG A 119 18.92 7.25 -14.01
CA ARG A 119 20.38 7.15 -14.14
C ARG A 119 21.05 7.05 -12.77
N ARG A 120 22.13 6.32 -12.72
CA ARG A 120 23.05 6.37 -11.57
C ARG A 120 23.97 7.58 -11.72
N ILE A 121 24.50 8.10 -10.61
CA ILE A 121 25.40 9.26 -10.62
C ILE A 121 26.60 9.04 -11.55
N ASN A 122 27.18 7.85 -11.57
CA ASN A 122 28.30 7.51 -12.45
C ASN A 122 27.95 7.40 -13.95
N GLU A 123 26.69 7.48 -14.30
CA GLU A 123 26.19 7.49 -15.69
C GLU A 123 25.89 8.92 -16.19
N LEU A 124 26.03 9.91 -15.32
CA LEU A 124 25.76 11.31 -15.64
C LEU A 124 26.97 11.97 -16.30
N ASN A 125 26.70 12.84 -17.28
CA ASN A 125 27.71 13.73 -17.83
C ASN A 125 27.88 15.00 -16.96
N ASP A 126 28.95 15.76 -17.20
CA ASP A 126 29.28 16.95 -16.40
C ASP A 126 28.13 17.96 -16.32
N ARG A 127 27.43 18.20 -17.45
CA ARG A 127 26.27 19.10 -17.48
C ARG A 127 25.11 18.62 -16.61
N GLN A 128 24.91 17.31 -16.55
CA GLN A 128 23.88 16.71 -15.70
C GLN A 128 24.27 16.76 -14.22
N ILE A 129 25.56 16.58 -13.92
CA ILE A 129 26.11 16.71 -12.56
C ILE A 129 25.97 18.16 -12.08
N ASP A 130 26.27 19.13 -12.92
CA ASP A 130 26.16 20.55 -12.59
C ASP A 130 24.71 21.01 -12.34
N PHE A 131 23.73 20.23 -12.80
CA PHE A 131 22.30 20.54 -12.62
C PHE A 131 21.75 20.04 -11.28
N ILE A 132 22.38 19.02 -10.66
CA ILE A 132 21.92 18.40 -9.39
C ILE A 132 22.43 19.20 -8.18
#